data_63bf5b49b3089bb940fcb67d7ad27975
#
_entry.id   63bf5b49b3089bb940fcb67d7ad27975
#
_cell.length_a   1.000
_cell.length_b   1.000
_cell.length_c   1.000
_cell.angle_alpha   90.00
_cell.angle_beta   90.00
_cell.angle_gamma   90.00
#
_symmetry.space_group_name_H-M   'P 1'
#
loop_
_entity.id
_entity.type
_entity.pdbx_description
1 polymer ?
#
loop_
_entity_poly.entity_id
_entity_poly.type
_entity_poly.pdbx_seq_one_letter_code
_entity_poly.pdbx_strand_id
1 'polypeptide(L)'
;MYLTTNGYYLDEAMAKKLAEYKVSRVSVSIDSMDEKIHDEIRGRKESWKRAIAALEHVRNAGMDPYLNITVGHYNANTEHFKELLDYSKEKRYKTLLNVAVPSGMWQNAEGIICNDEDREYLRKIRKEYKNLVRNVWNPFDRNHEKILGCTTVNRVYVTPIGDVLVCPY
;
A
#
# COMPACT_ATOMS: atom_id res chain seq x y z
N MET A 1 10.37 14.41 0.53
CA MET A 1 8.90 14.28 0.77
C MET A 1 8.45 12.95 0.21
N TYR A 2 7.42 12.33 0.84
CA TYR A 2 6.87 11.04 0.42
C TYR A 2 5.39 11.22 0.06
N LEU A 3 4.95 10.55 -1.00
CA LEU A 3 3.58 10.60 -1.48
C LEU A 3 3.00 9.18 -1.55
N THR A 4 1.73 9.02 -1.20
CA THR A 4 0.96 7.80 -1.47
C THR A 4 -0.24 8.16 -2.35
N THR A 5 -0.47 7.37 -3.40
CA THR A 5 -1.50 7.63 -4.41
C THR A 5 -2.08 6.33 -4.95
N ASN A 6 -3.29 6.39 -5.53
CA ASN A 6 -3.82 5.31 -6.36
C ASN A 6 -3.20 5.27 -7.78
N GLY A 7 -2.38 6.25 -8.14
CA GLY A 7 -1.69 6.33 -9.42
C GLY A 7 -2.54 6.77 -10.62
N TYR A 8 -3.85 6.92 -10.45
CA TYR A 8 -4.79 7.10 -11.58
C TYR A 8 -4.48 8.31 -12.47
N TYR A 9 -4.05 9.43 -11.88
CA TYR A 9 -3.68 10.65 -12.57
C TYR A 9 -2.17 10.92 -12.61
N LEU A 10 -1.36 9.94 -12.21
CA LEU A 10 0.09 10.08 -12.16
C LEU A 10 0.70 9.66 -13.49
N ASP A 11 0.62 10.55 -14.48
CA ASP A 11 1.28 10.41 -15.77
C ASP A 11 2.76 10.87 -15.73
N GLU A 12 3.43 10.80 -16.85
CA GLU A 12 4.84 11.19 -16.98
C GLU A 12 5.07 12.67 -16.64
N ALA A 13 4.16 13.56 -17.07
CA ALA A 13 4.27 14.99 -16.81
C ALA A 13 4.13 15.29 -15.32
N MET A 14 3.15 14.66 -14.66
CA MET A 14 2.97 14.78 -13.21
C MET A 14 4.16 14.20 -12.45
N ALA A 15 4.71 13.07 -12.87
CA ALA A 15 5.88 12.48 -12.21
C ALA A 15 7.11 13.40 -12.29
N LYS A 16 7.37 14.01 -13.46
CA LYS A 16 8.44 15.01 -13.62
C LYS A 16 8.24 16.21 -12.68
N LYS A 17 7.02 16.73 -12.62
CA LYS A 17 6.68 17.85 -11.74
C LYS A 17 6.88 17.51 -10.26
N LEU A 18 6.50 16.30 -9.82
CA LEU A 18 6.73 15.84 -8.45
C LEU A 18 8.23 15.76 -8.12
N ALA A 19 9.06 15.29 -9.06
CA ALA A 19 10.51 15.26 -8.89
C ALA A 19 11.11 16.67 -8.75
N GLU A 20 10.65 17.65 -9.53
CA GLU A 20 11.03 19.06 -9.40
C GLU A 20 10.72 19.61 -7.99
N TYR A 21 9.59 19.22 -7.40
CA TYR A 21 9.21 19.55 -6.02
C TYR A 21 9.94 18.71 -4.95
N LYS A 22 10.98 17.98 -5.32
CA LYS A 22 11.80 17.18 -4.39
C LYS A 22 11.02 16.09 -3.68
N VAL A 23 10.01 15.54 -4.32
CA VAL A 23 9.43 14.27 -3.91
C VAL A 23 10.47 13.18 -4.19
N SER A 24 10.85 12.44 -3.15
CA SER A 24 11.89 11.41 -3.27
C SER A 24 11.32 10.01 -3.41
N ARG A 25 10.07 9.80 -2.95
CA ARG A 25 9.41 8.50 -2.97
C ARG A 25 7.91 8.65 -3.26
N VAL A 26 7.41 7.81 -4.13
CA VAL A 26 5.98 7.68 -4.39
C VAL A 26 5.55 6.23 -4.20
N SER A 27 4.57 6.02 -3.34
CA SER A 27 3.94 4.72 -3.11
C SER A 27 2.64 4.64 -3.90
N VAL A 28 2.56 3.69 -4.82
CA VAL A 28 1.36 3.48 -5.64
C VAL A 28 0.59 2.27 -5.12
N SER A 29 -0.71 2.45 -4.90
CA SER A 29 -1.56 1.40 -4.36
C SER A 29 -2.00 0.44 -5.45
N ILE A 30 -1.68 -0.86 -5.29
CA ILE A 30 -2.09 -1.95 -6.16
C ILE A 30 -2.53 -3.12 -5.29
N ASP A 31 -3.74 -3.65 -5.51
CA ASP A 31 -4.33 -4.67 -4.63
C ASP A 31 -4.41 -6.06 -5.27
N SER A 32 -4.21 -6.17 -6.60
CA SER A 32 -4.14 -7.43 -7.35
C SER A 32 -3.31 -7.25 -8.62
N MET A 33 -2.70 -8.34 -9.10
CA MET A 33 -2.13 -8.39 -10.46
C MET A 33 -3.20 -8.68 -11.53
N ASP A 34 -4.37 -9.17 -11.15
CA ASP A 34 -5.52 -9.23 -12.04
C ASP A 34 -6.18 -7.86 -12.17
N GLU A 35 -6.23 -7.34 -13.41
CA GLU A 35 -6.80 -6.03 -13.73
C GLU A 35 -8.26 -5.91 -13.26
N LYS A 36 -9.07 -6.96 -13.48
CA LYS A 36 -10.51 -6.92 -13.16
C LYS A 36 -10.71 -6.85 -11.66
N ILE A 37 -9.98 -7.67 -10.90
CA ILE A 37 -10.06 -7.69 -9.43
C ILE A 37 -9.60 -6.33 -8.87
N HIS A 38 -8.49 -5.79 -9.37
CA HIS A 38 -8.01 -4.49 -8.91
C HIS A 38 -9.00 -3.38 -9.22
N ASP A 39 -9.53 -3.32 -10.45
CA ASP A 39 -10.48 -2.29 -10.88
C ASP A 39 -11.79 -2.38 -10.08
N GLU A 40 -12.25 -3.59 -9.75
CA GLU A 40 -13.42 -3.83 -8.90
C GLU A 40 -13.18 -3.31 -7.48
N ILE A 41 -12.06 -3.67 -6.84
CA ILE A 41 -11.69 -3.19 -5.50
C ILE A 41 -11.61 -1.66 -5.47
N ARG A 42 -11.08 -1.04 -6.52
CA ARG A 42 -10.94 0.42 -6.63
C ARG A 42 -12.21 1.13 -7.12
N GLY A 43 -13.22 0.38 -7.55
CA GLY A 43 -14.48 0.93 -8.10
C GLY A 43 -14.28 1.74 -9.37
N ARG A 44 -13.20 1.51 -10.14
CA ARG A 44 -12.86 2.33 -11.30
C ARG A 44 -12.11 1.55 -12.37
N LYS A 45 -12.64 1.56 -13.59
CA LYS A 45 -12.00 0.96 -14.76
C LYS A 45 -10.64 1.61 -15.07
N GLU A 46 -9.73 0.82 -15.65
CA GLU A 46 -8.37 1.21 -16.01
C GLU A 46 -7.46 1.61 -14.80
N SER A 47 -7.96 1.42 -13.59
CA SER A 47 -7.20 1.76 -12.38
C SER A 47 -5.90 0.97 -12.30
N TRP A 48 -5.95 -0.32 -12.63
CA TRP A 48 -4.78 -1.19 -12.66
C TRP A 48 -3.73 -0.74 -13.67
N LYS A 49 -4.13 -0.53 -14.93
CA LYS A 49 -3.20 -0.08 -16.00
C LYS A 49 -2.51 1.21 -15.63
N ARG A 50 -3.28 2.16 -15.10
CA ARG A 50 -2.74 3.46 -14.70
C ARG A 50 -1.82 3.36 -13.49
N ALA A 51 -2.13 2.53 -12.50
CA ALA A 51 -1.29 2.31 -11.33
C ALA A 51 0.05 1.63 -11.71
N ILE A 52 0.02 0.63 -12.60
CA ILE A 52 1.23 -0.01 -13.12
C ILE A 52 2.10 1.01 -13.88
N ALA A 53 1.49 1.78 -14.78
CA ALA A 53 2.22 2.83 -15.53
C ALA A 53 2.80 3.90 -14.58
N ALA A 54 2.07 4.28 -13.56
CA ALA A 54 2.53 5.26 -12.57
C ALA A 54 3.82 4.85 -11.86
N LEU A 55 4.00 3.56 -11.53
CA LEU A 55 5.26 3.06 -10.95
C LEU A 55 6.45 3.28 -11.90
N GLU A 56 6.27 3.06 -13.19
CA GLU A 56 7.31 3.30 -14.20
C GLU A 56 7.56 4.82 -14.40
N HIS A 57 6.52 5.65 -14.42
CA HIS A 57 6.68 7.11 -14.49
C HIS A 57 7.47 7.65 -13.30
N VAL A 58 7.19 7.14 -12.09
CA VAL A 58 7.94 7.50 -10.87
C VAL A 58 9.42 7.15 -11.01
N ARG A 59 9.72 5.91 -11.46
CA ARG A 59 11.10 5.46 -11.68
C ARG A 59 11.83 6.33 -12.71
N ASN A 60 11.19 6.55 -13.85
CA ASN A 60 11.76 7.32 -14.96
C ASN A 60 12.02 8.78 -14.59
N ALA A 61 11.25 9.33 -13.65
CA ALA A 61 11.46 10.66 -13.09
C ALA A 61 12.55 10.70 -11.99
N GLY A 62 13.25 9.59 -11.71
CA GLY A 62 14.33 9.52 -10.73
C GLY A 62 13.87 9.44 -9.27
N MET A 63 12.61 9.15 -9.02
CA MET A 63 12.08 8.93 -7.69
C MET A 63 12.04 7.43 -7.35
N ASP A 64 11.98 7.10 -6.05
CA ASP A 64 11.84 5.72 -5.57
C ASP A 64 10.37 5.25 -5.69
N PRO A 65 10.04 4.30 -6.59
CA PRO A 65 8.71 3.71 -6.64
C PRO A 65 8.53 2.65 -5.55
N TYR A 66 7.41 2.72 -4.87
CA TYR A 66 6.99 1.74 -3.89
C TYR A 66 5.63 1.15 -4.29
N LEU A 67 5.51 -0.16 -4.18
CA LEU A 67 4.23 -0.83 -4.24
C LEU A 67 3.56 -0.75 -2.86
N ASN A 68 2.35 -0.23 -2.80
CA ASN A 68 1.56 -0.15 -1.56
C ASN A 68 0.38 -1.11 -1.65
N ILE A 69 0.36 -2.12 -0.78
CA ILE A 69 -0.67 -3.16 -0.76
C ILE A 69 -1.47 -3.05 0.53
N THR A 70 -2.78 -2.95 0.42
CA THR A 70 -3.66 -3.14 1.57
C THR A 70 -4.01 -4.62 1.68
N VAL A 71 -3.73 -5.21 2.84
CA VAL A 71 -3.91 -6.64 3.09
C VAL A 71 -5.03 -6.84 4.09
N GLY A 72 -6.02 -7.60 3.69
CA GLY A 72 -7.13 -8.06 4.52
C GLY A 72 -7.35 -9.55 4.34
N HIS A 73 -8.34 -10.11 5.04
CA HIS A 73 -8.68 -11.53 4.92
C HIS A 73 -9.02 -11.90 3.46
N TYR A 74 -9.60 -10.98 2.69
CA TYR A 74 -10.00 -11.18 1.30
C TYR A 74 -8.82 -11.46 0.34
N ASN A 75 -7.59 -11.07 0.69
CA ASN A 75 -6.43 -11.24 -0.20
C ASN A 75 -5.16 -11.78 0.47
N ALA A 76 -5.07 -11.88 1.79
CA ALA A 76 -3.84 -12.15 2.53
C ALA A 76 -3.11 -13.43 2.10
N ASN A 77 -3.81 -14.53 1.86
CA ASN A 77 -3.22 -15.83 1.52
C ASN A 77 -3.71 -16.31 0.16
N THR A 78 -3.71 -15.43 -0.83
CA THR A 78 -4.16 -15.74 -2.20
C THR A 78 -2.99 -15.77 -3.17
N GLU A 79 -3.16 -16.46 -4.29
CA GLU A 79 -2.21 -16.45 -5.42
C GLU A 79 -1.95 -15.00 -5.90
N HIS A 80 -3.00 -14.19 -6.03
CA HIS A 80 -2.88 -12.80 -6.47
C HIS A 80 -2.03 -11.92 -5.55
N PHE A 81 -2.06 -12.17 -4.23
CA PHE A 81 -1.18 -11.49 -3.30
C PHE A 81 0.28 -11.88 -3.51
N LYS A 82 0.55 -13.16 -3.75
CA LYS A 82 1.90 -13.66 -4.04
C LYS A 82 2.41 -13.10 -5.37
N GLU A 83 1.59 -13.07 -6.41
CA GLU A 83 1.93 -12.45 -7.70
C GLU A 83 2.36 -10.99 -7.55
N LEU A 84 1.71 -10.21 -6.68
CA LEU A 84 2.10 -8.84 -6.37
C LEU A 84 3.51 -8.76 -5.76
N LEU A 85 3.86 -9.67 -4.86
CA LEU A 85 5.18 -9.73 -4.25
C LEU A 85 6.25 -10.16 -5.27
N ASP A 86 5.93 -11.14 -6.11
CA ASP A 86 6.83 -11.61 -7.16
C ASP A 86 7.04 -10.52 -8.23
N TYR A 87 6.00 -9.79 -8.62
CA TYR A 87 6.10 -8.61 -9.48
C TYR A 87 7.01 -7.53 -8.86
N SER A 88 6.82 -7.23 -7.57
CA SER A 88 7.69 -6.29 -6.87
C SER A 88 9.14 -6.72 -6.85
N LYS A 89 9.39 -8.01 -6.69
CA LYS A 89 10.74 -8.61 -6.69
C LYS A 89 11.37 -8.51 -8.08
N GLU A 90 10.65 -8.89 -9.13
CA GLU A 90 11.09 -8.78 -10.52
C GLU A 90 11.46 -7.35 -10.87
N LYS A 91 10.57 -6.42 -10.59
CA LYS A 91 10.75 -4.99 -10.86
C LYS A 91 11.68 -4.27 -9.88
N ARG A 92 12.11 -4.93 -8.81
CA ARG A 92 12.90 -4.35 -7.72
C ARG A 92 12.20 -3.15 -7.06
N TYR A 93 10.88 -3.19 -6.95
CA TYR A 93 10.11 -2.21 -6.17
C TYR A 93 10.12 -2.59 -4.69
N LYS A 94 10.27 -1.62 -3.81
CA LYS A 94 10.01 -1.84 -2.39
C LYS A 94 8.52 -1.89 -2.14
N THR A 95 8.09 -2.74 -1.21
CA THR A 95 6.68 -2.98 -0.92
C THR A 95 6.32 -2.52 0.48
N LEU A 96 5.22 -1.79 0.60
CA LEU A 96 4.59 -1.45 1.87
C LEU A 96 3.34 -2.31 2.02
N LEU A 97 3.25 -3.07 3.09
CA LEU A 97 2.05 -3.82 3.47
C LEU A 97 1.33 -3.07 4.58
N ASN A 98 0.08 -2.72 4.35
CA ASN A 98 -0.81 -2.13 5.36
C ASN A 98 -1.97 -3.09 5.60
N VAL A 99 -2.16 -3.47 6.85
CA VAL A 99 -3.30 -4.33 7.21
C VAL A 99 -4.58 -3.52 7.16
N ALA A 100 -5.60 -4.08 6.52
CA ALA A 100 -6.91 -3.45 6.40
C ALA A 100 -7.52 -3.17 7.78
N VAL A 101 -8.13 -1.99 7.90
CA VAL A 101 -8.84 -1.56 9.11
C VAL A 101 -10.31 -1.27 8.75
N PRO A 102 -11.26 -1.49 9.68
CA PRO A 102 -12.68 -1.25 9.44
C PRO A 102 -12.96 0.25 9.49
N SER A 103 -12.63 0.96 8.42
CA SER A 103 -12.84 2.40 8.30
C SER A 103 -13.32 2.80 6.90
N GLY A 104 -13.96 3.93 6.78
CA GLY A 104 -14.50 4.44 5.52
C GLY A 104 -15.50 3.45 4.90
N MET A 105 -15.33 3.11 3.64
CA MET A 105 -16.21 2.17 2.93
C MET A 105 -16.20 0.74 3.53
N TRP A 106 -15.19 0.40 4.34
CA TRP A 106 -15.07 -0.91 4.98
C TRP A 106 -15.56 -0.95 6.42
N GLN A 107 -16.16 0.12 6.94
CA GLN A 107 -16.58 0.22 8.34
C GLN A 107 -17.49 -0.93 8.81
N ASN A 108 -18.33 -1.45 7.92
CA ASN A 108 -19.25 -2.56 8.18
C ASN A 108 -19.01 -3.77 7.28
N ALA A 109 -17.86 -3.86 6.62
CA ALA A 109 -17.56 -4.97 5.71
C ALA A 109 -17.08 -6.19 6.49
N GLU A 110 -17.82 -7.28 6.41
CA GLU A 110 -17.41 -8.58 6.94
C GLU A 110 -16.23 -9.15 6.13
N GLY A 111 -15.37 -9.93 6.77
CA GLY A 111 -14.26 -10.62 6.10
C GLY A 111 -13.11 -9.71 5.64
N ILE A 112 -13.08 -8.43 6.02
CA ILE A 112 -11.97 -7.52 5.67
C ILE A 112 -10.78 -7.68 6.63
N ILE A 113 -11.05 -7.87 7.92
CA ILE A 113 -10.01 -7.89 8.94
C ILE A 113 -9.25 -9.22 8.90
N CYS A 114 -7.92 -9.15 8.88
CA CYS A 114 -7.07 -10.33 8.96
C CYS A 114 -7.35 -11.14 10.23
N ASN A 115 -7.57 -12.43 10.07
CA ASN A 115 -7.64 -13.41 11.15
C ASN A 115 -6.22 -13.83 11.60
N ASP A 116 -6.12 -14.81 12.52
CA ASP A 116 -4.83 -15.23 13.04
C ASP A 116 -3.99 -16.03 12.01
N GLU A 117 -4.63 -16.76 11.10
CA GLU A 117 -3.96 -17.45 10.00
C GLU A 117 -3.33 -16.48 9.01
N ASP A 118 -4.08 -15.43 8.64
CA ASP A 118 -3.58 -14.35 7.78
C ASP A 118 -2.37 -13.66 8.39
N ARG A 119 -2.43 -13.37 9.69
CA ARG A 119 -1.33 -12.74 10.43
C ARG A 119 -0.09 -13.61 10.46
N GLU A 120 -0.26 -14.92 10.69
CA GLU A 120 0.86 -15.87 10.65
C GLU A 120 1.46 -15.98 9.25
N TYR A 121 0.61 -15.99 8.21
CA TYR A 121 1.07 -15.95 6.83
C TYR A 121 1.88 -14.66 6.55
N LEU A 122 1.40 -13.50 6.96
CA LEU A 122 2.12 -12.23 6.78
C LEU A 122 3.47 -12.20 7.54
N ARG A 123 3.57 -12.87 8.70
CA ARG A 123 4.86 -13.04 9.39
C ARG A 123 5.86 -13.88 8.57
N LYS A 124 5.39 -14.94 7.91
CA LYS A 124 6.20 -15.76 6.99
C LYS A 124 6.66 -14.94 5.79
N ILE A 125 5.73 -14.25 5.13
CA ILE A 125 6.02 -13.34 4.01
C ILE A 125 7.08 -12.30 4.41
N ARG A 126 6.95 -11.68 5.56
CA ARG A 126 7.94 -10.70 6.04
C ARG A 126 9.34 -11.29 6.21
N LYS A 127 9.45 -12.55 6.63
CA LYS A 127 10.75 -13.25 6.75
C LYS A 127 11.31 -13.58 5.38
N GLU A 128 10.48 -14.10 4.48
CA GLU A 128 10.86 -14.51 3.12
C GLU A 128 11.27 -13.32 2.26
N TYR A 129 10.48 -12.24 2.28
CA TYR A 129 10.68 -11.02 1.47
C TYR A 129 11.30 -9.87 2.26
N LYS A 130 12.10 -10.14 3.30
CA LYS A 130 12.62 -9.12 4.24
C LYS A 130 13.35 -7.93 3.61
N ASN A 131 13.96 -8.11 2.44
CA ASN A 131 14.66 -7.05 1.72
C ASN A 131 13.74 -6.22 0.81
N LEU A 132 12.57 -6.74 0.51
CA LEU A 132 11.55 -6.14 -0.34
C LEU A 132 10.47 -5.45 0.49
N VAL A 133 9.89 -6.18 1.44
CA VAL A 133 8.83 -5.69 2.33
C VAL A 133 9.43 -4.79 3.41
N ARG A 134 9.06 -3.51 3.39
CA ARG A 134 9.60 -2.51 4.31
C ARG A 134 8.77 -2.32 5.58
N ASN A 135 7.45 -2.34 5.47
CA ASN A 135 6.54 -2.16 6.60
C ASN A 135 5.40 -3.16 6.50
N VAL A 136 5.12 -3.82 7.61
CA VAL A 136 3.84 -4.45 7.85
C VAL A 136 3.23 -3.69 9.01
N TRP A 137 2.32 -2.77 8.73
CA TRP A 137 1.60 -2.05 9.77
C TRP A 137 0.34 -2.83 10.13
N ASN A 138 0.24 -3.24 11.38
CA ASN A 138 -0.94 -3.90 11.94
C ASN A 138 -1.27 -3.28 13.30
N PRO A 139 -2.28 -2.41 13.40
CA PRO A 139 -2.65 -1.76 14.66
C PRO A 139 -3.23 -2.72 15.70
N PHE A 140 -3.62 -3.93 15.28
CA PHE A 140 -4.29 -4.93 16.14
C PHE A 140 -3.36 -6.07 16.57
N ASP A 141 -2.07 -6.01 16.27
CA ASP A 141 -1.14 -7.04 16.70
C ASP A 141 -0.86 -6.92 18.20
N ARG A 142 -1.42 -7.84 18.97
CA ARG A 142 -1.26 -7.89 20.43
C ARG A 142 0.09 -8.45 20.89
N ASN A 143 0.83 -9.11 20.01
CA ASN A 143 2.06 -9.82 20.39
C ASN A 143 3.32 -8.95 20.32
N HIS A 144 3.22 -7.66 20.05
CA HIS A 144 4.30 -6.66 20.05
C HIS A 144 5.60 -7.08 19.32
N GLU A 145 5.56 -8.09 18.48
CA GLU A 145 6.70 -8.47 17.64
C GLU A 145 6.90 -7.41 16.56
N LYS A 146 7.55 -6.29 16.92
CA LYS A 146 8.15 -5.27 16.02
C LYS A 146 7.44 -5.03 14.67
N ILE A 147 6.17 -5.25 14.58
CA ILE A 147 5.31 -4.60 13.62
C ILE A 147 5.22 -3.20 14.16
N LEU A 148 5.67 -2.22 13.38
CA LEU A 148 5.65 -0.83 13.79
C LEU A 148 4.28 -0.53 14.40
N GLY A 149 4.24 -0.50 15.72
CA GLY A 149 3.06 -0.15 16.47
C GLY A 149 2.58 1.24 16.07
N CYS A 150 1.41 1.61 16.54
CA CYS A 150 0.84 2.91 16.28
C CYS A 150 1.87 4.02 16.52
N THR A 151 2.23 4.76 15.49
CA THR A 151 3.19 5.87 15.57
C THR A 151 2.50 7.20 15.92
N THR A 152 1.29 7.15 16.48
CA THR A 152 0.50 8.34 16.82
C THR A 152 1.21 9.30 17.76
N VAL A 153 2.16 8.81 18.56
CA VAL A 153 2.93 9.64 19.49
C VAL A 153 3.80 10.68 18.77
N ASN A 154 4.19 10.43 17.51
CA ASN A 154 5.14 11.25 16.77
C ASN A 154 4.57 11.81 15.46
N ARG A 155 3.25 11.70 15.23
CA ARG A 155 2.62 12.15 13.99
C ARG A 155 1.30 12.84 14.29
N VAL A 156 1.01 13.84 13.50
CA VAL A 156 -0.31 14.46 13.39
C VAL A 156 -0.80 14.32 11.97
N TYR A 157 -2.10 14.19 11.81
CA TYR A 157 -2.77 14.16 10.51
C TYR A 157 -3.58 15.43 10.36
N VAL A 158 -3.46 16.07 9.22
CA VAL A 158 -4.25 17.25 8.89
C VAL A 158 -5.23 16.87 7.80
N THR A 159 -6.51 17.06 8.04
CA THR A 159 -7.56 16.78 7.06
C THR A 159 -7.56 17.84 5.95
N PRO A 160 -8.19 17.58 4.79
CA PRO A 160 -8.32 18.57 3.73
C PRO A 160 -9.04 19.88 4.14
N ILE A 161 -9.82 19.81 5.23
CA ILE A 161 -10.53 20.97 5.80
C ILE A 161 -9.80 21.61 6.98
N GLY A 162 -8.59 21.13 7.30
CA GLY A 162 -7.71 21.73 8.30
C GLY A 162 -7.81 21.15 9.72
N ASP A 163 -8.62 20.12 9.97
CA ASP A 163 -8.66 19.47 11.28
C ASP A 163 -7.36 18.75 11.58
N VAL A 164 -6.91 18.83 12.82
CA VAL A 164 -5.71 18.16 13.30
C VAL A 164 -6.10 16.94 14.13
N LEU A 165 -5.72 15.76 13.64
CA LEU A 165 -6.05 14.48 14.27
C LEU A 165 -4.77 13.78 14.73
N VAL A 166 -4.86 13.01 15.82
CA VAL A 166 -3.77 12.14 16.29
C VAL A 166 -3.74 10.82 15.51
N CYS A 167 -4.84 10.43 14.87
CA CYS A 167 -4.99 9.22 14.09
C CYS A 167 -5.95 9.48 12.91
N PRO A 168 -5.69 8.96 11.71
CA PRO A 168 -6.58 9.10 10.55
C PRO A 168 -7.74 8.10 10.55
N TYR A 169 -7.83 7.20 11.55
CA TYR A 169 -8.83 6.14 11.67
C TYR A 169 -9.69 6.32 12.90
#